data_042cdfe30dafb3ed8e51c91c189e4cbe
#
_entry.id   042cdfe30dafb3ed8e51c91c189e4cbe
#
_cell.length_a   1.000
_cell.length_b   1.000
_cell.length_c   1.000
_cell.angle_alpha   90.00
_cell.angle_beta   90.00
_cell.angle_gamma   90.00
#
_symmetry.space_group_name_H-M   'P 1'
#
loop_
_entity.id
_entity.type
_entity.pdbx_description
1 polymer ?
#
loop_
_entity_poly.entity_id
_entity_poly.type
_entity_poly.pdbx_seq_one_letter_code
_entity_poly.pdbx_strand_id
1 'polypeptide(L)'
;QLPEVEFGLGSTVEYTFVYEKTRIQITDTANERNTGDQLMLIRFTAPSPGVWTFLIRGARVFPESIFDIWLAPQQFRSGELFFLVPDPDVTLTVPSYTTDAVTVTFFNSENGSFYYRSGRGFGRTGEIKPDLAAPGVEISTVNGPYSGSSMAAALTAGACAQLMQWCVAENNYSRISGRGIQTFLSRGAREQTQEEYPSRRWGYGQLDMRRTFDE
;
A
#
# COMPACT_ATOMS: atom_id res chain seq x y z
N GLN A 1 -17.13 12.64 28.92
CA GLN A 1 -17.93 12.35 27.74
C GLN A 1 -17.64 13.48 26.76
N LEU A 2 -17.07 13.11 25.61
CA LEU A 2 -16.73 14.08 24.56
C LEU A 2 -18.00 14.50 23.82
N PRO A 3 -18.07 15.76 23.35
CA PRO A 3 -19.20 16.21 22.56
C PRO A 3 -19.30 15.35 21.28
N GLU A 4 -20.51 14.94 20.95
CA GLU A 4 -20.83 14.38 19.66
C GLU A 4 -20.76 15.50 18.62
N VAL A 5 -20.05 15.26 17.53
CA VAL A 5 -19.83 16.24 16.49
C VAL A 5 -20.42 15.73 15.21
N GLU A 6 -21.40 16.44 14.72
CA GLU A 6 -21.90 16.22 13.36
C GLU A 6 -21.04 16.99 12.37
N PHE A 7 -20.52 16.28 11.39
CA PHE A 7 -19.76 16.87 10.29
C PHE A 7 -20.67 17.09 9.09
N GLY A 8 -20.81 18.35 8.71
CA GLY A 8 -21.31 18.70 7.38
C GLY A 8 -20.18 18.59 6.34
N LEU A 9 -20.51 18.21 5.12
CA LEU A 9 -19.58 18.10 4.01
C LEU A 9 -18.73 19.38 3.84
N GLY A 10 -17.41 19.23 3.90
CA GLY A 10 -16.46 20.32 3.71
C GLY A 10 -16.18 21.17 4.97
N SER A 11 -16.56 20.72 6.16
CA SER A 11 -16.35 21.45 7.39
C SER A 11 -14.99 21.18 8.03
N THR A 12 -14.47 22.17 8.78
CA THR A 12 -13.31 22.00 9.66
C THR A 12 -13.76 22.33 11.07
N VAL A 13 -13.50 21.41 12.00
CA VAL A 13 -13.82 21.59 13.41
C VAL A 13 -12.58 21.39 14.25
N GLU A 14 -12.41 22.23 15.27
CA GLU A 14 -11.27 22.17 16.19
C GLU A 14 -11.77 22.04 17.64
N TYR A 15 -11.19 21.08 18.35
CA TYR A 15 -11.43 20.86 19.77
C TYR A 15 -10.14 21.01 20.55
N THR A 16 -10.23 21.71 21.69
CA THR A 16 -9.13 21.79 22.64
C THR A 16 -9.56 21.20 23.96
N PHE A 17 -8.85 20.19 24.41
CA PHE A 17 -9.05 19.61 25.75
C PHE A 17 -8.32 20.47 26.79
N VAL A 18 -9.07 21.25 27.55
CA VAL A 18 -8.53 22.30 28.42
C VAL A 18 -7.56 21.75 29.47
N TYR A 19 -7.87 20.58 30.05
CA TYR A 19 -7.05 19.98 31.11
C TYR A 19 -5.79 19.28 30.58
N GLU A 20 -5.82 18.76 29.36
CA GLU A 20 -4.77 17.94 28.80
C GLU A 20 -3.96 18.68 27.74
N LYS A 21 -4.34 19.90 27.39
CA LYS A 21 -3.74 20.71 26.31
C LYS A 21 -3.71 20.01 24.92
N THR A 22 -4.37 18.88 24.78
CA THR A 22 -4.51 18.20 23.50
C THR A 22 -5.46 18.96 22.61
N ARG A 23 -5.04 19.22 21.39
CA ARG A 23 -5.88 19.82 20.35
C ARG A 23 -6.14 18.79 19.27
N ILE A 24 -7.40 18.62 18.91
CA ILE A 24 -7.81 17.77 17.78
C ILE A 24 -8.47 18.66 16.73
N GLN A 25 -7.93 18.63 15.54
CA GLN A 25 -8.50 19.27 14.37
C GLN A 25 -9.01 18.21 13.44
N ILE A 26 -10.27 18.29 13.03
CA ILE A 26 -10.87 17.39 12.08
C ILE A 26 -11.29 18.21 10.86
N THR A 27 -10.79 17.83 9.70
CA THR A 27 -11.13 18.45 8.42
C THR A 27 -11.80 17.41 7.55
N ASP A 28 -13.02 17.69 7.12
CA ASP A 28 -13.77 16.85 6.21
C ASP A 28 -13.69 17.40 4.79
N THR A 29 -13.37 16.54 3.85
CA THR A 29 -13.36 16.84 2.41
C THR A 29 -14.32 15.90 1.71
N ALA A 30 -15.43 16.44 1.29
CA ALA A 30 -16.36 15.72 0.44
C ALA A 30 -15.80 15.58 -0.98
N ASN A 31 -15.95 14.42 -1.57
CA ASN A 31 -15.50 14.14 -2.94
C ASN A 31 -14.01 14.48 -3.13
N GLU A 32 -13.13 13.73 -2.45
CA GLU A 32 -11.71 13.83 -2.72
C GLU A 32 -11.46 13.66 -4.24
N ARG A 33 -10.64 14.55 -4.81
CA ARG A 33 -10.55 14.72 -6.28
C ARG A 33 -10.13 13.48 -7.05
N ASN A 34 -9.37 12.60 -6.41
CA ASN A 34 -8.79 11.44 -7.08
C ASN A 34 -9.66 10.19 -6.95
N THR A 35 -10.38 10.05 -5.84
CA THR A 35 -11.15 8.84 -5.54
C THR A 35 -12.66 9.08 -5.55
N GLY A 36 -13.10 10.32 -5.37
CA GLY A 36 -14.51 10.66 -5.17
C GLY A 36 -15.04 10.32 -3.78
N ASP A 37 -14.19 9.79 -2.91
CA ASP A 37 -14.55 9.41 -1.55
C ASP A 37 -14.68 10.62 -0.61
N GLN A 38 -15.31 10.42 0.54
CA GLN A 38 -15.23 11.34 1.64
C GLN A 38 -13.92 11.08 2.40
N LEU A 39 -13.09 12.11 2.53
CA LEU A 39 -11.83 12.07 3.28
C LEU A 39 -11.94 12.89 4.56
N MET A 40 -11.72 12.24 5.70
CA MET A 40 -11.65 12.90 6.99
C MET A 40 -10.20 12.88 7.50
N LEU A 41 -9.60 14.05 7.65
CA LEU A 41 -8.26 14.20 8.23
C LEU A 41 -8.37 14.58 9.71
N ILE A 42 -7.86 13.72 10.59
CA ILE A 42 -7.83 13.95 12.03
C ILE A 42 -6.40 14.28 12.46
N ARG A 43 -6.16 15.49 12.91
CA ARG A 43 -4.85 15.96 13.36
C ARG A 43 -4.84 16.16 14.85
N PHE A 44 -3.88 15.53 15.52
CA PHE A 44 -3.59 15.73 16.93
C PHE A 44 -2.41 16.68 17.11
N THR A 45 -2.55 17.61 18.03
CA THR A 45 -1.45 18.47 18.46
C THR A 45 -1.27 18.32 19.97
N ALA A 46 -0.06 17.98 20.39
CA ALA A 46 0.31 17.70 21.78
C ALA A 46 -0.64 16.70 22.48
N PRO A 47 -0.86 15.50 21.91
CA PRO A 47 -1.77 14.54 22.50
C PRO A 47 -1.24 14.05 23.86
N SER A 48 -2.11 13.94 24.84
CA SER A 48 -1.80 13.24 26.09
C SER A 48 -1.61 11.74 25.81
N PRO A 49 -0.63 11.09 26.43
CA PRO A 49 -0.44 9.66 26.32
C PRO A 49 -1.69 8.90 26.79
N GLY A 50 -2.05 7.84 26.09
CA GLY A 50 -3.19 7.01 26.43
C GLY A 50 -3.93 6.45 25.23
N VAL A 51 -5.06 5.81 25.51
CA VAL A 51 -5.93 5.24 24.47
C VAL A 51 -6.96 6.29 24.04
N TRP A 52 -6.95 6.61 22.76
CA TRP A 52 -7.94 7.49 22.15
C TRP A 52 -8.96 6.64 21.38
N THR A 53 -10.24 6.82 21.68
CA THR A 53 -11.33 6.08 21.05
C THR A 53 -12.17 7.03 20.21
N PHE A 54 -12.38 6.67 18.96
CA PHE A 54 -13.29 7.37 18.03
C PHE A 54 -14.52 6.50 17.79
N LEU A 55 -15.69 7.08 18.00
CA LEU A 55 -16.94 6.47 17.61
C LEU A 55 -17.43 7.14 16.31
N ILE A 56 -17.34 6.41 15.22
CA ILE A 56 -17.75 6.89 13.90
C ILE A 56 -19.15 6.35 13.59
N ARG A 57 -20.07 7.25 13.25
CA ARG A 57 -21.43 6.91 12.84
C ARG A 57 -21.71 7.48 11.47
N GLY A 58 -22.12 6.62 10.55
CA GLY A 58 -22.61 7.05 9.23
C GLY A 58 -24.02 7.61 9.36
N ALA A 59 -24.24 8.83 8.90
CA ALA A 59 -25.58 9.41 8.82
C ALA A 59 -26.43 8.73 7.75
N ARG A 60 -25.79 8.28 6.68
CA ARG A 60 -26.40 7.50 5.59
C ARG A 60 -25.41 6.41 5.18
N VAL A 61 -25.81 5.16 5.36
CA VAL A 61 -24.96 3.98 5.09
C VAL A 61 -25.67 3.09 4.09
N PHE A 62 -24.97 2.66 3.07
CA PHE A 62 -25.41 1.66 2.09
C PHE A 62 -24.77 0.30 2.41
N PRO A 63 -25.30 -0.82 1.92
CA PRO A 63 -24.73 -2.15 2.17
C PRO A 63 -23.25 -2.26 1.77
N GLU A 64 -22.83 -1.53 0.73
CA GLU A 64 -21.46 -1.52 0.19
C GLU A 64 -20.57 -0.44 0.82
N SER A 65 -21.08 0.32 1.77
CA SER A 65 -20.30 1.38 2.41
C SER A 65 -19.18 0.78 3.25
N ILE A 66 -17.96 1.18 2.95
CA ILE A 66 -16.76 0.82 3.69
C ILE A 66 -16.06 2.10 4.16
N PHE A 67 -15.37 2.02 5.27
CA PHE A 67 -14.45 3.05 5.68
C PHE A 67 -13.13 2.43 6.14
N ASP A 68 -12.05 3.14 5.90
CA ASP A 68 -10.72 2.75 6.31
C ASP A 68 -10.10 3.88 7.14
N ILE A 69 -9.25 3.52 8.07
CA ILE A 69 -8.50 4.48 8.88
C ILE A 69 -7.02 4.16 8.76
N TRP A 70 -6.24 5.12 8.27
CA TRP A 70 -4.79 5.00 8.16
C TRP A 70 -4.08 5.99 9.09
N LEU A 71 -2.95 5.55 9.60
CA LEU A 71 -1.99 6.44 10.25
C LEU A 71 -1.00 6.94 9.20
N ALA A 72 -0.57 8.19 9.35
CA ALA A 72 0.55 8.69 8.56
C ALA A 72 1.78 7.77 8.72
N PRO A 73 2.63 7.60 7.69
CA PRO A 73 3.87 6.86 7.80
C PRO A 73 4.71 7.32 9.00
N GLN A 74 5.43 6.40 9.63
CA GLN A 74 6.16 6.67 10.88
C GLN A 74 7.11 7.87 10.81
N GLN A 75 7.73 8.09 9.64
CA GLN A 75 8.62 9.23 9.41
C GLN A 75 7.95 10.60 9.49
N PHE A 76 6.62 10.65 9.38
CA PHE A 76 5.82 11.89 9.47
C PHE A 76 5.08 12.02 10.80
N ARG A 77 5.31 11.12 11.75
CA ARG A 77 4.68 11.15 13.07
C ARG A 77 5.70 11.54 14.14
N SER A 78 5.28 12.38 15.08
CA SER A 78 6.03 12.62 16.29
C SER A 78 5.54 11.65 17.38
N GLY A 79 6.39 10.73 17.81
CA GLY A 79 6.08 9.75 18.84
C GLY A 79 5.47 8.43 18.32
N GLU A 80 5.19 7.53 19.25
CA GLU A 80 4.58 6.24 18.97
C GLU A 80 3.06 6.37 18.90
N LEU A 81 2.49 5.97 17.78
CA LEU A 81 1.05 5.91 17.55
C LEU A 81 0.75 4.63 16.76
N PHE A 82 -0.17 3.83 17.27
CA PHE A 82 -0.55 2.56 16.65
C PHE A 82 -2.03 2.24 16.94
N PHE A 83 -2.61 1.41 16.11
CA PHE A 83 -3.91 0.82 16.39
C PHE A 83 -3.77 -0.34 17.36
N LEU A 84 -4.70 -0.48 18.30
CA LEU A 84 -4.71 -1.62 19.23
C LEU A 84 -4.97 -2.95 18.49
N VAL A 85 -5.80 -2.90 17.46
CA VAL A 85 -6.09 -4.05 16.58
C VAL A 85 -5.93 -3.58 15.14
N PRO A 86 -4.70 -3.61 14.58
CA PRO A 86 -4.47 -3.19 13.20
C PRO A 86 -4.91 -4.25 12.20
N ASP A 87 -5.46 -3.82 11.07
CA ASP A 87 -5.59 -4.64 9.87
C ASP A 87 -4.36 -4.41 8.99
N PRO A 88 -3.61 -5.46 8.63
CA PRO A 88 -2.43 -5.32 7.77
C PRO A 88 -2.75 -5.20 6.28
N ASP A 89 -3.97 -5.47 5.86
CA ASP A 89 -4.39 -5.42 4.47
C ASP A 89 -4.75 -3.99 4.02
N VAL A 90 -4.86 -3.77 2.72
CA VAL A 90 -5.14 -2.45 2.10
C VAL A 90 -4.13 -1.37 2.55
N THR A 91 -2.85 -1.75 2.61
CA THR A 91 -1.76 -0.88 3.10
C THR A 91 -0.74 -0.50 2.02
N LEU A 92 -1.03 -0.80 0.75
CA LEU A 92 -0.28 -0.26 -0.36
C LEU A 92 -0.49 1.27 -0.41
N THR A 93 0.54 2.01 -0.78
CA THR A 93 0.48 3.48 -0.84
C THR A 93 0.39 3.97 -2.27
N VAL A 94 -0.12 5.19 -2.47
CA VAL A 94 -0.09 5.86 -3.77
C VAL A 94 1.37 6.06 -4.22
N PRO A 95 1.73 5.77 -5.49
CA PRO A 95 0.89 5.45 -6.65
C PRO A 95 0.68 3.95 -6.95
N SER A 96 0.82 3.06 -5.98
CA SER A 96 0.81 1.60 -6.19
C SER A 96 -0.48 1.04 -6.79
N TYR A 97 -1.57 1.79 -6.74
CA TYR A 97 -2.87 1.35 -7.28
C TYR A 97 -3.07 1.69 -8.77
N THR A 98 -2.10 2.35 -9.40
CA THR A 98 -2.23 2.63 -10.84
C THR A 98 -2.17 1.34 -11.67
N THR A 99 -3.01 1.29 -12.71
CA THR A 99 -3.06 0.15 -13.64
C THR A 99 -1.85 0.07 -14.57
N ASP A 100 -1.13 1.19 -14.73
CA ASP A 100 -0.06 1.32 -15.72
C ASP A 100 1.35 1.11 -15.12
N ALA A 101 1.44 0.77 -13.83
CA ALA A 101 2.70 0.48 -13.18
C ALA A 101 2.71 -0.94 -12.61
N VAL A 102 3.87 -1.58 -12.64
CA VAL A 102 4.12 -2.83 -11.91
C VAL A 102 4.32 -2.50 -10.44
N THR A 103 3.43 -2.99 -9.60
CA THR A 103 3.46 -2.80 -8.16
C THR A 103 3.99 -4.03 -7.47
N VAL A 104 4.98 -3.86 -6.61
CA VAL A 104 5.61 -4.99 -5.92
C VAL A 104 5.58 -4.83 -4.41
N THR A 105 5.35 -5.94 -3.75
CA THR A 105 5.63 -6.16 -2.33
C THR A 105 7.02 -6.77 -2.18
N PHE A 106 7.46 -7.02 -0.96
CA PHE A 106 8.78 -7.57 -0.79
C PHE A 106 8.86 -8.71 0.22
N PHE A 107 9.80 -9.59 0.00
CA PHE A 107 10.04 -10.78 0.80
C PHE A 107 11.55 -10.99 1.05
N ASN A 108 11.87 -11.86 2.02
CA ASN A 108 13.22 -12.31 2.27
C ASN A 108 13.56 -13.48 1.33
N SER A 109 14.50 -13.28 0.42
CA SER A 109 14.92 -14.29 -0.55
C SER A 109 15.70 -15.45 0.05
N GLU A 110 16.29 -15.30 1.24
CA GLU A 110 17.06 -16.38 1.90
C GLU A 110 16.16 -17.48 2.44
N ASN A 111 15.01 -17.11 3.00
CA ASN A 111 14.08 -18.06 3.61
C ASN A 111 12.71 -18.13 2.94
N GLY A 112 12.47 -17.30 1.91
CA GLY A 112 11.21 -17.24 1.16
C GLY A 112 10.04 -16.62 1.91
N SER A 113 10.25 -16.04 3.09
CA SER A 113 9.16 -15.49 3.91
C SER A 113 8.75 -14.09 3.45
N PHE A 114 7.44 -13.83 3.44
CA PHE A 114 6.91 -12.48 3.24
C PHE A 114 7.36 -11.56 4.38
N TYR A 115 7.82 -10.37 4.04
CA TYR A 115 8.30 -9.45 5.07
C TYR A 115 7.14 -8.69 5.73
N TYR A 116 7.07 -8.73 7.05
CA TYR A 116 5.93 -8.23 7.82
C TYR A 116 5.66 -6.71 7.66
N ARG A 117 6.67 -5.93 7.28
CA ARG A 117 6.55 -4.48 7.00
C ARG A 117 6.21 -4.16 5.54
N SER A 118 6.09 -5.16 4.70
CA SER A 118 5.63 -4.94 3.34
C SER A 118 4.16 -4.52 3.32
N GLY A 119 3.81 -3.59 2.44
CA GLY A 119 2.41 -3.29 2.17
C GLY A 119 1.67 -4.51 1.64
N ARG A 120 0.34 -4.52 1.80
CA ARG A 120 -0.54 -5.59 1.32
C ARG A 120 -1.73 -5.01 0.58
N GLY A 121 -2.16 -5.72 -0.47
CA GLY A 121 -3.37 -5.40 -1.21
C GLY A 121 -4.62 -6.03 -0.57
N PHE A 122 -5.73 -6.19 -1.26
CA PHE A 122 -5.89 -5.66 -2.62
C PHE A 122 -6.14 -4.16 -2.59
N GLY A 123 -6.39 -3.54 -3.76
CA GLY A 123 -6.92 -2.20 -3.80
C GLY A 123 -8.24 -2.08 -3.04
N ARG A 124 -8.57 -0.87 -2.62
CA ARG A 124 -9.76 -0.57 -1.82
C ARG A 124 -11.06 -0.93 -2.54
N THR A 125 -11.08 -0.80 -3.85
CA THR A 125 -12.21 -1.13 -4.72
C THR A 125 -12.07 -2.51 -5.37
N GLY A 126 -11.13 -3.33 -4.87
CA GLY A 126 -10.96 -4.72 -5.28
C GLY A 126 -9.92 -4.94 -6.38
N GLU A 127 -9.18 -3.91 -6.78
CA GLU A 127 -8.10 -4.06 -7.76
C GLU A 127 -7.05 -5.04 -7.26
N ILE A 128 -6.67 -5.98 -8.12
CA ILE A 128 -5.60 -6.92 -7.83
C ILE A 128 -4.25 -6.18 -7.87
N LYS A 129 -3.79 -5.80 -6.69
CA LYS A 129 -2.49 -5.25 -6.39
C LYS A 129 -2.02 -5.83 -5.06
N PRO A 130 -0.72 -6.12 -4.86
CA PRO A 130 0.39 -5.93 -5.81
C PRO A 130 0.28 -6.86 -7.02
N ASP A 131 1.10 -6.59 -8.05
CA ASP A 131 1.24 -7.51 -9.18
C ASP A 131 2.11 -8.71 -8.80
N LEU A 132 3.20 -8.45 -8.07
CA LEU A 132 4.22 -9.44 -7.70
C LEU A 132 4.79 -9.15 -6.32
N ALA A 133 5.54 -10.11 -5.80
CA ALA A 133 6.49 -9.90 -4.73
C ALA A 133 7.92 -10.08 -5.26
N ALA A 134 8.84 -9.22 -4.86
CA ALA A 134 10.25 -9.29 -5.25
C ALA A 134 11.17 -9.30 -4.02
N PRO A 135 12.42 -9.78 -4.13
CA PRO A 135 13.38 -9.73 -3.02
C PRO A 135 13.58 -8.28 -2.55
N GLY A 136 13.58 -8.07 -1.23
CA GLY A 136 13.71 -6.71 -0.68
C GLY A 136 14.29 -6.69 0.73
N VAL A 137 14.82 -7.81 1.22
CA VAL A 137 15.45 -7.89 2.55
C VAL A 137 16.93 -8.14 2.38
N GLU A 138 17.75 -7.31 3.02
CA GLU A 138 19.22 -7.36 3.00
C GLU A 138 19.83 -7.45 1.61
N ILE A 139 19.29 -6.70 0.68
CA ILE A 139 19.79 -6.63 -0.68
C ILE A 139 21.14 -5.93 -0.69
N SER A 140 22.16 -6.63 -1.15
CA SER A 140 23.51 -6.10 -1.25
C SER A 140 23.60 -4.97 -2.28
N THR A 141 24.16 -3.85 -1.86
CA THR A 141 24.40 -2.69 -2.71
C THR A 141 25.85 -2.19 -2.54
N VAL A 142 26.27 -1.25 -3.36
CA VAL A 142 27.59 -0.63 -3.23
C VAL A 142 27.84 0.06 -1.90
N ASN A 143 26.77 0.44 -1.19
CA ASN A 143 26.83 1.12 0.11
C ASN A 143 26.46 0.20 1.29
N GLY A 144 26.42 -1.11 1.08
CA GLY A 144 26.02 -2.11 2.07
C GLY A 144 24.63 -2.70 1.81
N PRO A 145 24.16 -3.59 2.70
CA PRO A 145 22.85 -4.21 2.56
C PRO A 145 21.73 -3.25 2.96
N TYR A 146 20.64 -3.25 2.18
CA TYR A 146 19.43 -2.49 2.47
C TYR A 146 18.19 -3.38 2.40
N SER A 147 17.20 -3.03 3.23
CA SER A 147 15.90 -3.71 3.23
C SER A 147 14.77 -2.70 3.00
N GLY A 148 13.81 -3.08 2.16
CA GLY A 148 12.61 -2.28 1.91
C GLY A 148 11.99 -2.52 0.55
N SER A 149 10.77 -2.03 0.39
CA SER A 149 10.04 -2.08 -0.89
C SER A 149 10.76 -1.35 -2.02
N SER A 150 11.60 -0.33 -1.69
CA SER A 150 12.43 0.36 -2.68
C SER A 150 13.45 -0.57 -3.33
N MET A 151 14.00 -1.55 -2.58
CA MET A 151 14.93 -2.54 -3.12
C MET A 151 14.21 -3.50 -4.06
N ALA A 152 13.04 -3.98 -3.65
CA ALA A 152 12.19 -4.81 -4.50
C ALA A 152 11.78 -4.08 -5.79
N ALA A 153 11.40 -2.82 -5.69
CA ALA A 153 11.06 -2.00 -6.85
C ALA A 153 12.25 -1.82 -7.80
N ALA A 154 13.44 -1.55 -7.28
CA ALA A 154 14.65 -1.40 -8.09
C ALA A 154 15.02 -2.71 -8.82
N LEU A 155 14.96 -3.85 -8.13
CA LEU A 155 15.21 -5.16 -8.76
C LEU A 155 14.16 -5.47 -9.84
N THR A 156 12.90 -5.16 -9.58
CA THR A 156 11.83 -5.34 -10.57
C THR A 156 12.00 -4.42 -11.77
N ALA A 157 12.46 -3.19 -11.57
CA ALA A 157 12.78 -2.28 -12.67
C ALA A 157 13.91 -2.85 -13.55
N GLY A 158 14.93 -3.44 -12.95
CA GLY A 158 15.97 -4.17 -13.69
C GLY A 158 15.42 -5.37 -14.49
N ALA A 159 14.52 -6.13 -13.89
CA ALA A 159 13.80 -7.22 -14.56
C ALA A 159 12.97 -6.71 -15.75
N CYS A 160 12.23 -5.63 -15.58
CA CYS A 160 11.50 -4.98 -16.68
C CYS A 160 12.45 -4.54 -17.80
N ALA A 161 13.62 -3.99 -17.47
CA ALA A 161 14.61 -3.56 -18.47
C ALA A 161 15.14 -4.75 -19.28
N GLN A 162 15.42 -5.89 -18.64
CA GLN A 162 15.82 -7.13 -19.34
C GLN A 162 14.72 -7.65 -20.26
N LEU A 163 13.46 -7.65 -19.77
CA LEU A 163 12.32 -8.05 -20.61
C LEU A 163 12.13 -7.10 -21.80
N MET A 164 12.29 -5.79 -21.59
CA MET A 164 12.23 -4.80 -22.66
C MET A 164 13.37 -4.97 -23.67
N GLN A 165 14.57 -5.31 -23.22
CA GLN A 165 15.69 -5.64 -24.13
C GLN A 165 15.30 -6.80 -25.04
N TRP A 166 14.83 -7.89 -24.47
CA TRP A 166 14.41 -9.07 -25.25
C TRP A 166 13.24 -8.76 -26.18
N CYS A 167 12.21 -8.05 -25.67
CA CYS A 167 11.03 -7.74 -26.46
C CYS A 167 11.34 -6.76 -27.61
N VAL A 168 11.97 -5.63 -27.28
CA VAL A 168 12.08 -4.49 -28.19
C VAL A 168 13.42 -4.47 -28.91
N ALA A 169 14.56 -4.56 -28.20
CA ALA A 169 15.87 -4.45 -28.81
C ALA A 169 16.20 -5.68 -29.67
N GLU A 170 15.81 -6.87 -29.24
CA GLU A 170 15.99 -8.12 -29.98
C GLU A 170 14.81 -8.44 -30.92
N ASN A 171 13.82 -7.53 -30.96
CA ASN A 171 12.67 -7.57 -31.87
C ASN A 171 11.76 -8.81 -31.73
N ASN A 172 11.73 -9.46 -30.54
CA ASN A 172 10.83 -10.58 -30.29
C ASN A 172 9.37 -10.12 -30.07
N TYR A 173 9.17 -8.91 -29.51
CA TYR A 173 7.84 -8.33 -29.24
C TYR A 173 7.90 -6.79 -29.29
N SER A 174 8.27 -6.24 -30.44
CA SER A 174 8.63 -4.82 -30.62
C SER A 174 7.54 -3.79 -30.22
N ARG A 175 6.28 -4.22 -30.07
CA ARG A 175 5.14 -3.37 -29.68
C ARG A 175 4.61 -3.69 -28.29
N ILE A 176 5.44 -4.20 -27.38
CA ILE A 176 5.01 -4.47 -26.02
C ILE A 176 4.58 -3.17 -25.32
N SER A 177 3.44 -3.21 -24.62
CA SER A 177 2.98 -2.13 -23.75
C SER A 177 3.41 -2.36 -22.32
N GLY A 178 3.30 -1.33 -21.44
CA GLY A 178 3.51 -1.49 -20.00
C GLY A 178 2.64 -2.60 -19.40
N ARG A 179 1.38 -2.70 -19.83
CA ARG A 179 0.47 -3.77 -19.42
C ARG A 179 0.92 -5.16 -19.97
N GLY A 180 1.55 -5.19 -21.13
CA GLY A 180 2.18 -6.42 -21.68
C GLY A 180 3.32 -6.89 -20.76
N ILE A 181 4.22 -5.98 -20.35
CA ILE A 181 5.30 -6.28 -19.39
C ILE A 181 4.73 -6.86 -18.09
N GLN A 182 3.72 -6.21 -17.54
CA GLN A 182 3.02 -6.65 -16.34
C GLN A 182 2.46 -8.08 -16.50
N THR A 183 1.86 -8.38 -17.65
CA THR A 183 1.32 -9.70 -17.97
C THR A 183 2.41 -10.76 -18.05
N PHE A 184 3.53 -10.50 -18.73
CA PHE A 184 4.66 -11.43 -18.82
C PHE A 184 5.23 -11.74 -17.43
N LEU A 185 5.48 -10.71 -16.64
CA LEU A 185 6.00 -10.89 -15.28
C LEU A 185 5.03 -11.67 -14.39
N SER A 186 3.72 -11.41 -14.50
CA SER A 186 2.70 -12.11 -13.69
C SER A 186 2.55 -13.57 -14.10
N ARG A 187 2.66 -13.90 -15.39
CA ARG A 187 2.60 -15.30 -15.88
C ARG A 187 3.83 -16.09 -15.45
N GLY A 188 5.01 -15.49 -15.55
CA GLY A 188 6.26 -16.12 -15.13
C GLY A 188 6.44 -16.15 -13.61
N ALA A 189 5.54 -15.56 -12.81
CA ALA A 189 5.68 -15.50 -11.37
C ALA A 189 5.65 -16.91 -10.75
N ARG A 190 6.46 -17.09 -9.71
CA ARG A 190 6.52 -18.36 -8.97
C ARG A 190 5.55 -18.34 -7.81
N GLU A 191 4.55 -19.17 -7.88
CA GLU A 191 3.58 -19.39 -6.82
C GLU A 191 4.17 -20.27 -5.69
N GLN A 192 3.71 -20.02 -4.46
CA GLN A 192 4.02 -20.86 -3.30
C GLN A 192 2.85 -21.81 -3.02
N THR A 193 3.16 -23.04 -2.68
CA THR A 193 2.17 -24.13 -2.54
C THR A 193 1.12 -23.95 -1.45
N GLN A 194 1.31 -23.01 -0.53
CA GLN A 194 0.41 -22.79 0.62
C GLN A 194 -0.41 -21.49 0.51
N GLU A 195 -0.37 -20.82 -0.63
CA GLU A 195 -1.04 -19.54 -0.86
C GLU A 195 -2.08 -19.67 -1.96
N GLU A 196 -3.17 -18.92 -1.83
CA GLU A 196 -4.13 -18.73 -2.93
C GLU A 196 -3.72 -17.53 -3.78
N TYR A 197 -3.86 -17.65 -5.09
CA TYR A 197 -3.47 -16.60 -6.04
C TYR A 197 -4.66 -16.13 -6.89
N PRO A 198 -4.76 -14.81 -7.19
CA PRO A 198 -3.85 -13.75 -6.73
C PRO A 198 -3.95 -13.48 -5.23
N SER A 199 -2.82 -13.16 -4.58
CA SER A 199 -2.71 -12.97 -3.14
C SER A 199 -2.56 -11.51 -2.76
N ARG A 200 -3.14 -11.10 -1.63
CA ARG A 200 -2.94 -9.76 -1.05
C ARG A 200 -1.48 -9.46 -0.70
N ARG A 201 -0.70 -10.52 -0.46
CA ARG A 201 0.72 -10.44 -0.12
C ARG A 201 1.63 -10.56 -1.33
N TRP A 202 1.37 -11.52 -2.17
CA TRP A 202 2.27 -11.98 -3.22
C TRP A 202 1.84 -11.54 -4.63
N GLY A 203 0.67 -10.91 -4.79
CA GLY A 203 0.10 -10.66 -6.10
C GLY A 203 -0.11 -11.97 -6.87
N TYR A 204 0.46 -12.06 -8.06
CA TYR A 204 0.48 -13.29 -8.86
C TYR A 204 1.64 -14.24 -8.51
N GLY A 205 2.52 -13.87 -7.58
CA GLY A 205 3.62 -14.70 -7.12
C GLY A 205 4.93 -13.94 -6.93
N GLN A 206 6.00 -14.67 -6.73
CA GLN A 206 7.35 -14.13 -6.64
C GLN A 206 7.93 -13.86 -8.03
N LEU A 207 8.63 -12.74 -8.18
CA LEU A 207 9.36 -12.40 -9.39
C LEU A 207 10.36 -13.52 -9.75
N ASP A 208 10.20 -14.12 -10.93
CA ASP A 208 11.07 -15.16 -11.47
C ASP A 208 11.32 -14.90 -12.96
N MET A 209 12.47 -14.30 -13.26
CA MET A 209 12.82 -13.93 -14.63
C MET A 209 13.07 -15.12 -15.54
N ARG A 210 13.55 -16.24 -14.98
CA ARG A 210 13.75 -17.45 -15.79
C ARG A 210 12.42 -17.96 -16.32
N ARG A 211 11.45 -18.12 -15.45
CA ARG A 211 10.09 -18.52 -15.86
C ARG A 211 9.43 -17.50 -16.79
N THR A 212 9.67 -16.20 -16.56
CA THR A 212 9.14 -15.15 -17.42
C THR A 212 9.60 -15.26 -18.87
N PHE A 213 10.83 -15.75 -19.12
CA PHE A 213 11.35 -15.97 -20.49
C PHE A 213 11.01 -17.34 -21.06
N ASP A 214 10.60 -18.29 -20.23
CA ASP A 214 10.20 -19.64 -20.66
C ASP A 214 8.71 -19.70 -21.10
N GLU A 215 7.90 -18.66 -20.76
CA GLU A 215 6.48 -18.48 -21.16
C GLU A 215 6.33 -17.87 -22.58
#